data_ffdf66f73c848e4e716711985eda5066
#
_entry.id   ffdf66f73c848e4e716711985eda5066
#
_cell.length_a   1.000
_cell.length_b   1.000
_cell.length_c   1.000
_cell.angle_alpha   90.00
_cell.angle_beta   90.00
_cell.angle_gamma   90.00
#
_symmetry.space_group_name_H-M   'P 1'
#
loop_
_entity.id
_entity.type
_entity.pdbx_description
1 polymer ?
#
loop_
_entity_poly.entity_id
_entity_poly.type
_entity_poly.pdbx_seq_one_letter_code
_entity_poly.pdbx_strand_id
1 'polypeptide(L)'
;MYEYNIVIQRWVDGDTVDVDIDLGFGVWLNDQRVRLAGINAPESRTRDLEEKKLGLAAKEFCKDFAKEGQYAKLVCKKYDAKGKFGRILGEIWSVTEYADKSLNEYLLDKGHATVYHGGKR
;
A
#
# COMPACT_ATOMS: atom_id res chain seq x y z
N MET A 1 -3.25 -5.10 17.08
CA MET A 1 -2.79 -4.88 15.69
C MET A 1 -1.76 -5.92 15.32
N TYR A 2 -1.74 -6.31 14.08
CA TYR A 2 -0.87 -7.36 13.57
C TYR A 2 0.14 -6.74 12.61
N GLU A 3 1.43 -6.90 12.91
CA GLU A 3 2.50 -6.31 12.13
C GLU A 3 3.33 -7.40 11.47
N TYR A 4 3.68 -7.19 10.22
CA TYR A 4 4.48 -8.13 9.43
C TYR A 4 5.59 -7.37 8.72
N ASN A 5 6.75 -7.99 8.64
CA ASN A 5 7.80 -7.51 7.73
C ASN A 5 7.44 -7.98 6.33
N ILE A 6 7.61 -7.10 5.37
CA ILE A 6 7.29 -7.39 3.97
C ILE A 6 8.45 -6.93 3.08
N VAL A 7 8.51 -7.51 1.89
CA VAL A 7 9.37 -7.03 0.81
C VAL A 7 8.47 -6.51 -0.29
N ILE A 8 8.70 -5.28 -0.70
CA ILE A 8 7.93 -4.66 -1.79
C ILE A 8 8.35 -5.31 -3.10
N GLN A 9 7.41 -5.89 -3.83
CA GLN A 9 7.68 -6.48 -5.13
C GLN A 9 7.35 -5.49 -6.25
N ARG A 10 6.15 -4.94 -6.23
CA ARG A 10 5.73 -4.05 -7.32
C ARG A 10 4.59 -3.15 -6.87
N TRP A 11 4.75 -1.86 -7.08
CA TRP A 11 3.65 -0.91 -6.93
C TRP A 11 2.76 -0.97 -8.18
N VAL A 12 1.48 -1.25 -7.96
CA VAL A 12 0.49 -1.33 -9.05
C VAL A 12 -0.14 0.05 -9.28
N ASP A 13 -0.63 0.64 -8.21
CA ASP A 13 -1.15 2.01 -8.15
C ASP A 13 -0.73 2.64 -6.83
N GLY A 14 -1.10 3.90 -6.60
CA GLY A 14 -0.79 4.57 -5.34
C GLY A 14 -1.51 4.00 -4.12
N ASP A 15 -2.44 3.07 -4.31
CA ASP A 15 -3.18 2.42 -3.21
C ASP A 15 -3.10 0.89 -3.27
N THR A 16 -2.28 0.33 -4.16
CA THR A 16 -2.19 -1.12 -4.37
C THR A 16 -0.75 -1.54 -4.63
N VAL A 17 -0.28 -2.52 -3.87
CA VAL A 17 1.10 -3.01 -3.97
C VAL A 17 1.14 -4.53 -3.85
N ASP A 18 2.01 -5.16 -4.63
CA ASP A 18 2.29 -6.60 -4.50
C ASP A 18 3.53 -6.77 -3.63
N VAL A 19 3.43 -7.65 -2.64
CA VAL A 19 4.48 -7.84 -1.64
C VAL A 19 4.66 -9.33 -1.33
N ASP A 20 5.81 -9.65 -0.74
CA ASP A 20 6.02 -10.92 -0.05
C ASP A 20 5.95 -10.65 1.45
N ILE A 21 5.25 -11.49 2.19
CA ILE A 21 5.02 -11.32 3.62
C ILE A 21 5.83 -12.36 4.39
N ASP A 22 6.64 -11.89 5.33
CA ASP A 22 7.43 -12.73 6.23
C ASP A 22 6.53 -13.14 7.41
N LEU A 23 6.23 -14.43 7.49
CA LEU A 23 5.42 -14.97 8.60
C LEU A 23 6.26 -15.47 9.77
N GLY A 24 7.58 -15.31 9.68
CA GLY A 24 8.49 -15.81 10.69
C GLY A 24 8.85 -17.27 10.45
N PHE A 25 9.91 -17.72 11.15
CA PHE A 25 10.39 -19.10 11.08
C PHE A 25 10.80 -19.54 9.66
N GLY A 26 11.19 -18.58 8.83
CA GLY A 26 11.57 -18.89 7.44
C GLY A 26 10.38 -19.12 6.51
N VAL A 27 9.17 -18.82 6.95
CA VAL A 27 7.94 -19.01 6.16
C VAL A 27 7.55 -17.68 5.51
N TRP A 28 7.39 -17.70 4.20
CA TRP A 28 7.01 -16.54 3.42
C TRP A 28 5.70 -16.78 2.68
N LEU A 29 4.86 -15.76 2.67
CA LEU A 29 3.66 -15.76 1.85
C LEU A 29 3.93 -14.84 0.67
N ASN A 30 4.24 -15.44 -0.48
CA ASN A 30 4.70 -14.70 -1.66
C ASN A 30 3.55 -14.14 -2.50
N ASP A 31 3.83 -13.09 -3.25
CA ASP A 31 2.93 -12.51 -4.26
C ASP A 31 1.55 -12.15 -3.72
N GLN A 32 1.53 -11.46 -2.60
CA GLN A 32 0.29 -11.01 -2.00
C GLN A 32 -0.03 -9.59 -2.42
N ARG A 33 -1.26 -9.37 -2.86
CA ARG A 33 -1.72 -8.03 -3.22
C ARG A 33 -2.30 -7.33 -2.00
N VAL A 34 -1.74 -6.17 -1.69
CA VAL A 34 -2.17 -5.35 -0.55
C VAL A 34 -2.85 -4.09 -1.07
N ARG A 35 -4.04 -3.84 -0.57
CA ARG A 35 -4.79 -2.60 -0.77
C ARG A 35 -4.53 -1.70 0.45
N LEU A 36 -4.07 -0.49 0.23
CA LEU A 36 -3.84 0.44 1.34
C LEU A 36 -5.18 0.84 1.95
N ALA A 37 -5.33 0.57 3.23
CA ALA A 37 -6.60 0.75 3.93
C ALA A 37 -6.93 2.23 4.09
N GLY A 38 -8.21 2.55 3.94
CA GLY A 38 -8.73 3.88 4.28
C GLY A 38 -8.51 4.97 3.23
N ILE A 39 -7.85 4.67 2.12
CA ILE A 39 -7.55 5.65 1.09
C ILE A 39 -7.93 5.14 -0.30
N ASN A 40 -8.03 6.09 -1.22
CA ASN A 40 -8.30 5.81 -2.62
C ASN A 40 -7.43 6.73 -3.46
N ALA A 41 -6.55 6.15 -4.28
CA ALA A 41 -5.65 6.90 -5.16
C ALA A 41 -6.16 6.86 -6.60
N PRO A 42 -5.80 7.85 -7.43
CA PRO A 42 -6.15 7.82 -8.84
C PRO A 42 -5.48 6.63 -9.54
N GLU A 43 -6.14 6.11 -10.56
CA GLU A 43 -5.61 5.00 -11.33
C GLU A 43 -4.49 5.46 -12.26
N SER A 44 -3.41 4.68 -12.32
CA SER A 44 -2.29 4.98 -13.20
C SER A 44 -2.43 4.36 -14.59
N ARG A 45 -3.38 3.44 -14.76
CA ARG A 45 -3.63 2.73 -16.03
C ARG A 45 -5.03 3.00 -16.56
N THR A 46 -5.39 4.27 -16.62
CA THR A 46 -6.68 4.71 -17.15
C THR A 46 -6.48 5.43 -18.49
N ARG A 47 -7.55 5.53 -19.28
CA ARG A 47 -7.54 6.31 -20.52
C ARG A 47 -7.70 7.80 -20.27
N ASP A 48 -8.19 8.19 -19.10
CA ASP A 48 -8.28 9.60 -18.70
C ASP A 48 -6.86 10.11 -18.41
N LEU A 49 -6.37 11.00 -19.27
CA LEU A 49 -4.98 11.49 -19.19
C LEU A 49 -4.70 12.26 -17.91
N GLU A 50 -5.67 13.01 -17.40
CA GLU A 50 -5.48 13.75 -16.16
C GLU A 50 -5.43 12.82 -14.95
N GLU A 51 -6.35 11.86 -14.88
CA GLU A 51 -6.34 10.86 -13.83
C GLU A 51 -5.07 10.02 -13.90
N LYS A 52 -4.64 9.64 -15.10
CA LYS A 52 -3.40 8.88 -15.28
C LYS A 52 -2.19 9.64 -14.74
N LYS A 53 -2.10 10.93 -15.01
CA LYS A 53 -1.01 11.77 -14.53
C LYS A 53 -0.98 11.80 -13.01
N LEU A 54 -2.14 11.99 -12.38
CA LEU A 54 -2.25 11.99 -10.93
C LEU A 54 -1.94 10.61 -10.34
N GLY A 55 -2.40 9.55 -11.00
CA GLY A 55 -2.12 8.17 -10.59
C GLY A 55 -0.64 7.83 -10.66
N LEU A 56 0.04 8.25 -11.71
CA LEU A 56 1.49 8.04 -11.83
C LEU A 56 2.27 8.82 -10.77
N ALA A 57 1.83 10.04 -10.44
CA ALA A 57 2.46 10.82 -9.40
C ALA A 57 2.32 10.16 -8.02
N ALA A 58 1.13 9.63 -7.71
CA ALA A 58 0.89 8.90 -6.47
C ALA A 58 1.74 7.63 -6.41
N LYS A 59 1.82 6.90 -7.51
CA LYS A 59 2.64 5.68 -7.61
C LYS A 59 4.13 5.98 -7.41
N GLU A 60 4.64 7.06 -8.00
CA GLU A 60 6.03 7.48 -7.80
C GLU A 60 6.30 7.86 -6.35
N PHE A 61 5.38 8.55 -5.70
CA PHE A 61 5.51 8.86 -4.28
C PHE A 61 5.65 7.58 -3.45
N CYS A 62 4.84 6.56 -3.74
CA CYS A 62 4.93 5.28 -3.07
C CYS A 62 6.27 4.60 -3.29
N LYS A 63 6.79 4.64 -4.52
CA LYS A 63 8.10 4.06 -4.83
C LYS A 63 9.23 4.75 -4.08
N ASP A 64 9.13 6.05 -3.89
CA ASP A 64 10.13 6.79 -3.13
C ASP A 64 10.06 6.45 -1.63
N PHE A 65 8.87 6.22 -1.12
CA PHE A 65 8.66 5.86 0.29
C PHE A 65 9.13 4.43 0.58
N ALA A 66 8.80 3.49 -0.28
CA ALA A 66 9.10 2.07 -0.12
C ALA A 66 9.46 1.49 -1.48
N LYS A 67 10.75 1.47 -1.78
CA LYS A 67 11.26 1.05 -3.10
C LYS A 67 11.04 -0.43 -3.34
N GLU A 68 10.83 -0.77 -4.60
CA GLU A 68 10.71 -2.16 -5.01
C GLU A 68 11.99 -2.91 -4.64
N GLY A 69 11.85 -4.10 -4.07
CA GLY A 69 12.95 -4.92 -3.58
C GLY A 69 13.38 -4.61 -2.15
N GLN A 70 12.80 -3.59 -1.51
CA GLN A 70 13.17 -3.21 -0.15
C GLN A 70 12.14 -3.67 0.87
N TYR A 71 12.58 -3.72 2.13
CA TYR A 71 11.71 -4.07 3.26
C TYR A 71 10.81 -2.89 3.65
N ALA A 72 9.62 -3.23 4.11
CA ALA A 72 8.69 -2.31 4.73
C ALA A 72 7.91 -3.07 5.79
N LYS A 73 7.01 -2.39 6.50
CA LYS A 73 6.10 -3.04 7.45
C LYS A 73 4.68 -2.94 6.96
N LEU A 74 3.95 -4.03 7.12
CA LEU A 74 2.52 -4.10 6.88
C LEU A 74 1.82 -4.19 8.24
N VAL A 75 0.91 -3.26 8.51
CA VAL A 75 0.13 -3.24 9.75
C VAL A 75 -1.34 -3.48 9.41
N CYS A 76 -1.90 -4.54 9.97
CA CYS A 76 -3.30 -4.89 9.78
C CYS A 76 -4.03 -4.80 11.12
N LYS A 77 -5.26 -4.31 11.10
CA LYS A 77 -6.08 -4.22 12.31
C LYS A 77 -6.61 -5.56 12.74
N LYS A 78 -6.76 -6.51 11.79
CA LYS A 78 -7.23 -7.87 12.04
C LYS A 78 -6.22 -8.85 11.49
N TYR A 79 -6.12 -10.04 12.10
CA TYR A 79 -5.15 -11.04 11.68
C TYR A 79 -5.43 -11.58 10.27
N ASP A 80 -6.69 -11.51 9.81
CA ASP A 80 -7.11 -11.96 8.50
C ASP A 80 -7.70 -10.81 7.69
N ALA A 81 -7.10 -9.63 7.78
CA ALA A 81 -7.62 -8.40 7.19
C ALA A 81 -7.62 -8.49 5.65
N LYS A 82 -8.67 -9.07 5.11
CA LYS A 82 -8.89 -9.16 3.66
C LYS A 82 -10.07 -8.30 3.25
N GLY A 83 -9.89 -7.54 2.19
CA GLY A 83 -10.95 -6.76 1.60
C GLY A 83 -11.71 -7.54 0.54
N LYS A 84 -12.53 -6.85 -0.20
CA LYS A 84 -13.20 -7.42 -1.38
C LYS A 84 -12.15 -7.99 -2.32
N PHE A 85 -12.50 -9.05 -3.02
CA PHE A 85 -11.65 -9.72 -4.01
C PHE A 85 -10.38 -10.36 -3.42
N GLY A 86 -10.37 -10.66 -2.12
CA GLY A 86 -9.28 -11.39 -1.47
C GLY A 86 -8.00 -10.61 -1.28
N ARG A 87 -8.03 -9.29 -1.48
CA ARG A 87 -6.85 -8.44 -1.22
C ARG A 87 -6.69 -8.20 0.27
N ILE A 88 -5.44 -8.15 0.71
CA ILE A 88 -5.12 -7.84 2.10
C ILE A 88 -5.28 -6.33 2.28
N LEU A 89 -5.94 -5.92 3.37
CA LEU A 89 -6.09 -4.51 3.72
C LEU A 89 -5.12 -4.15 4.84
N GLY A 90 -4.35 -3.10 4.64
CA GLY A 90 -3.42 -2.69 5.69
C GLY A 90 -2.79 -1.34 5.44
N GLU A 91 -1.94 -0.97 6.38
CA GLU A 91 -1.12 0.22 6.30
C GLU A 91 0.31 -0.18 6.01
N ILE A 92 0.97 0.59 5.16
CA ILE A 92 2.39 0.40 4.86
C ILE A 92 3.19 1.42 5.66
N TRP A 93 4.16 0.93 6.42
CA TRP A 93 5.05 1.76 7.24
C TRP A 93 6.48 1.55 6.79
N SER A 94 7.29 2.61 6.92
CA SER A 94 8.72 2.49 6.72
C SER A 94 9.33 1.66 7.87
N VAL A 95 10.39 0.93 7.58
CA VAL A 95 11.16 0.21 8.61
C VAL A 95 12.13 1.12 9.34
N THR A 96 12.30 2.37 8.89
CA THR A 96 13.18 3.31 9.57
C THR A 96 12.51 3.83 10.84
N GLU A 97 13.34 4.14 11.84
CA GLU A 97 12.87 4.59 13.15
C GLU A 97 12.24 5.98 13.15
N TYR A 98 12.38 6.71 12.06
CA TYR A 98 11.88 8.09 11.96
C TYR A 98 10.51 8.21 11.30
N ALA A 99 9.90 7.07 10.98
CA ALA A 99 8.57 7.08 10.36
C ALA A 99 7.53 7.35 11.43
N ASP A 100 6.93 8.53 11.41
CA ASP A 100 5.91 8.95 12.37
C ASP A 100 4.48 8.72 11.85
N LYS A 101 4.33 8.35 10.58
CA LYS A 101 3.05 8.11 9.93
C LYS A 101 3.17 6.95 8.96
N SER A 102 2.02 6.33 8.67
CA SER A 102 1.94 5.35 7.59
C SER A 102 2.04 6.04 6.23
N LEU A 103 2.40 5.27 5.21
CA LEU A 103 2.33 5.75 3.83
C LEU A 103 0.90 6.19 3.48
N ASN A 104 -0.11 5.48 4.01
CA ASN A 104 -1.51 5.84 3.82
C ASN A 104 -1.77 7.29 4.22
N GLU A 105 -1.29 7.70 5.40
CA GLU A 105 -1.44 9.08 5.88
C GLU A 105 -0.63 10.07 5.06
N TYR A 106 0.58 9.72 4.67
CA TYR A 106 1.41 10.61 3.83
C TYR A 106 0.75 10.87 2.49
N LEU A 107 0.12 9.87 1.89
CA LEU A 107 -0.57 10.04 0.62
C LEU A 107 -1.74 11.02 0.75
N LEU A 108 -2.49 10.94 1.85
CA LEU A 108 -3.56 11.90 2.13
C LEU A 108 -3.01 13.31 2.34
N ASP A 109 -1.96 13.43 3.15
CA ASP A 109 -1.37 14.74 3.50
C ASP A 109 -0.79 15.45 2.27
N LYS A 110 -0.25 14.69 1.33
CA LYS A 110 0.36 15.25 0.11
C LYS A 110 -0.64 15.43 -1.04
N GLY A 111 -1.89 15.06 -0.82
CA GLY A 111 -2.93 15.19 -1.84
C GLY A 111 -2.87 14.15 -2.94
N HIS A 112 -2.14 13.04 -2.73
CA HIS A 112 -2.06 11.95 -3.70
C HIS A 112 -3.21 10.96 -3.59
N ALA A 113 -3.98 11.03 -2.51
CA ALA A 113 -5.10 10.13 -2.27
C ALA A 113 -6.19 10.85 -1.51
N THR A 114 -7.40 10.28 -1.55
CA THR A 114 -8.55 10.75 -0.78
C THR A 114 -8.98 9.68 0.21
N VAL A 115 -9.75 10.10 1.21
CA VAL A 115 -10.26 9.17 2.22
C VAL A 115 -11.28 8.24 1.58
N TYR A 116 -11.21 6.96 1.91
CA TYR A 116 -12.11 5.93 1.39
C TYR A 116 -12.69 5.11 2.54
N HIS A 117 -14.01 5.01 2.60
CA HIS A 117 -14.72 4.35 3.70
C HIS A 117 -15.31 2.99 3.31
N GLY A 118 -14.84 2.40 2.20
CA GLY A 118 -15.31 1.08 1.79
C GLY A 118 -16.61 1.07 0.99
N GLY A 119 -17.13 2.23 0.63
CA GLY A 119 -18.30 2.34 -0.23
C GLY A 119 -17.97 2.19 -1.72
N LYS A 120 -18.92 2.52 -2.56
CA LYS A 120 -18.67 2.57 -4.01
C LYS A 120 -17.77 3.74 -4.36
N ARG A 121 -16.93 3.51 -5.32
CA ARG A 121 -16.08 4.57 -5.88
C ARG A 121 -16.90 5.51 -6.74
#